data_4b2133452455654e941618a703b676a9
#
_entry.id   4b2133452455654e941618a703b676a9
#
_cell.length_a   1.000
_cell.length_b   1.000
_cell.length_c   1.000
_cell.angle_alpha   90.00
_cell.angle_beta   90.00
_cell.angle_gamma   90.00
#
_symmetry.space_group_name_H-M   'P 1'
#
loop_
_entity.id
_entity.type
_entity.pdbx_description
1 polymer ?
#
loop_
_entity_poly.entity_id
_entity_poly.type
_entity_poly.pdbx_seq_one_letter_code
_entity_poly.pdbx_strand_id
1 'polypeptide(L)'
;MKNLLILLIICFSFNTDAFAQILSDIDEVYPFHGDFAAIKKANQWALINKEGQKIIDFRTDLVLTNRLNSLNQTLSYPIFNDGRCLIRKLNGDTYYYGFIDEKGIEVIKPQFLNATNFSNGYAIVVLSSKDSIGFNYVLKNAIVSNYMEEYVIDTAGELVKYLYNPRKNVPANYKNGVPIIESKFIAPKLVAVKTKTKKWEIHQF
;
A
#
# COMPACT_ATOMS: atom_id res chain seq x y z
N MET A 1 -16.23 42.73 50.64
CA MET A 1 -16.94 42.13 49.51
C MET A 1 -16.46 42.64 48.12
N LYS A 2 -16.14 43.96 47.94
CA LYS A 2 -15.63 44.49 46.68
C LYS A 2 -14.29 43.87 46.25
N ASN A 3 -13.37 43.55 47.15
CA ASN A 3 -12.07 42.98 46.83
C ASN A 3 -12.13 41.47 46.45
N LEU A 4 -13.16 40.78 46.96
CA LEU A 4 -13.37 39.37 46.60
C LEU A 4 -13.88 39.19 45.14
N LEU A 5 -14.69 40.15 44.68
CA LEU A 5 -15.23 40.15 43.33
C LEU A 5 -14.14 40.41 42.25
N ILE A 6 -13.17 41.29 42.60
CA ILE A 6 -12.01 41.61 41.70
C ILE A 6 -11.10 40.37 41.57
N LEU A 7 -10.89 39.61 42.64
CA LEU A 7 -10.07 38.42 42.63
C LEU A 7 -10.72 37.30 41.76
N LEU A 8 -12.07 37.21 41.78
CA LEU A 8 -12.81 36.23 40.97
C LEU A 8 -12.74 36.56 39.44
N ILE A 9 -12.71 37.85 39.07
CA ILE A 9 -12.64 38.28 37.69
C ILE A 9 -11.22 38.06 37.11
N ILE A 10 -10.18 38.17 37.93
CA ILE A 10 -8.79 37.91 37.49
C ILE A 10 -8.53 36.42 37.23
N CYS A 11 -9.20 35.51 37.97
CA CYS A 11 -9.08 34.06 37.73
C CYS A 11 -9.78 33.58 36.44
N PHE A 12 -10.66 34.39 35.83
CA PHE A 12 -11.37 33.99 34.59
C PHE A 12 -10.69 34.44 33.30
N SER A 13 -9.57 35.18 33.38
CA SER A 13 -8.94 35.82 32.24
C SER A 13 -7.75 35.05 31.64
N PHE A 14 -7.40 33.87 32.13
CA PHE A 14 -6.31 33.04 31.60
C PHE A 14 -6.84 31.81 30.87
N ASN A 15 -7.77 32.01 29.92
CA ASN A 15 -7.87 31.07 28.81
C ASN A 15 -6.76 31.44 27.81
N THR A 16 -5.52 31.12 28.12
CA THR A 16 -4.50 31.02 27.10
C THR A 16 -4.85 29.80 26.27
N ASP A 17 -5.29 30.01 25.04
CA ASP A 17 -5.24 28.95 24.03
C ASP A 17 -3.78 28.49 23.94
N ALA A 18 -3.45 27.48 24.72
CA ALA A 18 -2.17 26.81 24.62
C ALA A 18 -2.17 26.13 23.26
N PHE A 19 -1.55 26.74 22.26
CA PHE A 19 -1.18 26.06 21.03
C PHE A 19 -0.23 24.92 21.39
N ALA A 20 -0.81 23.76 21.66
CA ALA A 20 -0.03 22.57 21.95
C ALA A 20 0.63 22.12 20.63
N GLN A 21 1.95 22.19 20.57
CA GLN A 21 2.69 21.52 19.50
C GLN A 21 2.49 20.01 19.65
N ILE A 22 1.78 19.40 18.68
CA ILE A 22 1.41 17.98 18.72
C ILE A 22 2.58 17.09 18.29
N LEU A 23 3.34 17.52 17.28
CA LEU A 23 4.49 16.80 16.74
C LEU A 23 5.64 17.76 16.43
N SER A 24 6.88 17.32 16.67
CA SER A 24 8.11 18.05 16.35
C SER A 24 9.13 17.14 15.70
N ASP A 25 10.19 17.72 15.15
CA ASP A 25 11.33 16.99 14.59
C ASP A 25 10.90 16.07 13.43
N ILE A 26 10.13 16.65 12.48
CA ILE A 26 9.63 16.03 11.26
C ILE A 26 10.33 16.69 10.08
N ASP A 27 10.87 15.88 9.15
CA ASP A 27 11.58 16.38 7.96
C ASP A 27 10.62 16.82 6.85
N GLU A 28 9.56 16.00 6.61
CA GLU A 28 8.60 16.25 5.54
C GLU A 28 7.16 15.92 6.01
N VAL A 29 6.21 16.73 5.52
CA VAL A 29 4.77 16.55 5.77
C VAL A 29 4.05 16.55 4.44
N TYR A 30 3.13 15.60 4.25
CA TYR A 30 2.39 15.44 3.01
C TYR A 30 0.90 15.74 3.21
N PRO A 31 0.18 16.09 2.12
CA PRO A 31 -1.24 16.37 2.21
C PRO A 31 -2.04 15.18 2.73
N PHE A 32 -3.17 15.46 3.36
CA PHE A 32 -4.13 14.44 3.73
C PHE A 32 -4.65 13.70 2.48
N HIS A 33 -4.69 12.37 2.59
CA HIS A 33 -5.39 11.50 1.67
C HIS A 33 -6.43 10.70 2.47
N GLY A 34 -7.71 11.02 2.26
CA GLY A 34 -8.76 10.54 3.15
C GLY A 34 -8.60 11.10 4.56
N ASP A 35 -8.46 10.22 5.53
CA ASP A 35 -8.37 10.58 6.95
C ASP A 35 -6.92 10.64 7.48
N PHE A 36 -5.94 10.38 6.62
CA PHE A 36 -4.53 10.28 7.03
C PHE A 36 -3.61 11.19 6.22
N ALA A 37 -2.60 11.73 6.88
CA ALA A 37 -1.48 12.41 6.26
C ALA A 37 -0.18 11.66 6.55
N ALA A 38 0.70 11.58 5.56
CA ALA A 38 2.02 10.99 5.73
C ALA A 38 3.01 12.04 6.26
N ILE A 39 3.83 11.63 7.20
CA ILE A 39 4.98 12.39 7.71
C ILE A 39 6.24 11.54 7.58
N LYS A 40 7.37 12.21 7.37
CA LYS A 40 8.65 11.53 7.19
C LYS A 40 9.68 12.08 8.17
N LYS A 41 10.48 11.17 8.72
CA LYS A 41 11.67 11.48 9.51
C LYS A 41 12.79 10.55 9.08
N ALA A 42 13.88 11.11 8.59
CA ALA A 42 14.98 10.38 7.94
C ALA A 42 14.44 9.43 6.85
N ASN A 43 14.65 8.13 6.98
CA ASN A 43 14.19 7.12 6.04
C ASN A 43 12.89 6.41 6.48
N GLN A 44 12.22 6.94 7.49
CA GLN A 44 11.02 6.34 8.07
C GLN A 44 9.78 7.18 7.78
N TRP A 45 8.66 6.50 7.62
CA TRP A 45 7.36 7.09 7.38
C TRP A 45 6.41 6.76 8.52
N ALA A 46 5.61 7.72 8.91
CA ALA A 46 4.50 7.55 9.84
C ALA A 46 3.24 8.16 9.25
N LEU A 47 2.08 7.81 9.80
CA LEU A 47 0.80 8.36 9.38
C LEU A 47 0.08 8.97 10.57
N ILE A 48 -0.49 10.15 10.36
CA ILE A 48 -1.24 10.90 11.37
C ILE A 48 -2.69 11.07 10.94
N ASN A 49 -3.60 11.17 11.91
CA ASN A 49 -5.00 11.52 11.68
C ASN A 49 -5.20 13.06 11.67
N LYS A 50 -6.44 13.50 11.49
CA LYS A 50 -6.80 14.94 11.42
C LYS A 50 -6.61 15.69 12.75
N GLU A 51 -6.56 14.96 13.86
CA GLU A 51 -6.24 15.50 15.19
C GLU A 51 -4.72 15.60 15.43
N GLY A 52 -3.90 15.21 14.44
CA GLY A 52 -2.43 15.21 14.53
C GLY A 52 -1.87 14.06 15.36
N GLN A 53 -2.69 13.08 15.71
CA GLN A 53 -2.25 11.89 16.44
C GLN A 53 -1.57 10.92 15.48
N LYS A 54 -0.44 10.36 15.90
CA LYS A 54 0.27 9.35 15.12
C LYS A 54 -0.47 8.01 15.23
N ILE A 55 -1.05 7.55 14.12
CA ILE A 55 -1.80 6.31 14.02
C ILE A 55 -0.88 5.15 13.65
N ILE A 56 0.04 5.40 12.70
CA ILE A 56 1.09 4.45 12.35
C ILE A 56 2.42 5.04 12.78
N ASP A 57 3.16 4.30 13.60
CA ASP A 57 4.50 4.66 14.04
C ASP A 57 5.50 4.65 12.89
N PHE A 58 6.63 5.37 13.06
CA PHE A 58 7.70 5.43 12.08
C PHE A 58 8.22 4.06 11.70
N ARG A 59 8.18 3.76 10.40
CA ARG A 59 8.60 2.48 9.82
C ARG A 59 9.17 2.65 8.41
N THR A 60 9.95 1.68 7.95
CA THR A 60 10.65 1.74 6.66
C THR A 60 10.04 0.89 5.57
N ASP A 61 9.04 0.09 5.87
CA ASP A 61 8.44 -0.90 4.97
C ASP A 61 7.18 -0.41 4.26
N LEU A 62 6.72 0.83 4.51
CA LEU A 62 5.60 1.43 3.79
C LEU A 62 5.96 1.67 2.32
N VAL A 63 5.05 1.33 1.43
CA VAL A 63 5.24 1.53 -0.01
C VAL A 63 4.69 2.88 -0.43
N LEU A 64 5.49 3.61 -1.20
CA LEU A 64 5.13 4.95 -1.67
C LEU A 64 4.24 4.86 -2.89
N THR A 65 3.24 5.74 -2.93
CA THR A 65 2.32 5.91 -4.05
C THR A 65 2.55 7.27 -4.68
N ASN A 66 2.74 7.30 -5.99
CA ASN A 66 2.88 8.53 -6.75
C ASN A 66 1.51 9.21 -6.91
N ARG A 67 1.44 10.48 -6.56
CA ARG A 67 0.25 11.33 -6.72
C ARG A 67 0.64 12.70 -7.26
N LEU A 68 -0.21 13.23 -8.12
CA LEU A 68 -0.06 14.62 -8.60
C LEU A 68 -0.70 15.58 -7.59
N ASN A 69 0.00 16.64 -7.24
CA ASN A 69 -0.57 17.76 -6.50
C ASN A 69 -1.29 18.74 -7.46
N SER A 70 -1.88 19.81 -6.91
CA SER A 70 -2.56 20.85 -7.68
C SER A 70 -1.65 21.60 -8.67
N LEU A 71 -0.34 21.50 -8.50
CA LEU A 71 0.68 22.12 -9.36
C LEU A 71 1.25 21.12 -10.39
N ASN A 72 0.61 19.94 -10.57
CA ASN A 72 1.09 18.84 -11.42
C ASN A 72 2.48 18.31 -11.05
N GLN A 73 2.92 18.49 -9.80
CA GLN A 73 4.14 17.88 -9.30
C GLN A 73 3.83 16.50 -8.73
N THR A 74 4.67 15.52 -9.04
CA THR A 74 4.54 14.17 -8.47
C THR A 74 5.07 14.15 -7.05
N LEU A 75 4.19 13.83 -6.10
CA LEU A 75 4.53 13.52 -4.72
C LEU A 75 4.48 12.01 -4.52
N SER A 76 5.44 11.45 -3.76
CA SER A 76 5.52 10.02 -3.46
C SER A 76 5.48 9.82 -1.95
N TYR A 77 4.39 9.25 -1.46
CA TYR A 77 4.18 9.00 -0.03
C TYR A 77 3.22 7.83 0.20
N PRO A 78 3.28 7.16 1.38
CA PRO A 78 2.36 6.08 1.70
C PRO A 78 0.94 6.62 1.90
N ILE A 79 -0.06 5.84 1.49
CA ILE A 79 -1.47 6.20 1.64
C ILE A 79 -2.28 5.02 2.16
N PHE A 80 -3.38 5.32 2.87
CA PHE A 80 -4.46 4.36 3.10
C PHE A 80 -5.51 4.47 2.00
N ASN A 81 -5.95 3.32 1.51
CA ASN A 81 -7.13 3.18 0.66
C ASN A 81 -7.94 1.98 1.15
N ASP A 82 -9.24 2.17 1.33
CA ASP A 82 -10.18 1.13 1.80
C ASP A 82 -9.70 0.45 3.10
N GLY A 83 -9.14 1.25 4.04
CA GLY A 83 -8.61 0.78 5.31
C GLY A 83 -7.33 -0.07 5.21
N ARG A 84 -6.61 -0.01 4.09
CA ARG A 84 -5.39 -0.76 3.84
C ARG A 84 -4.25 0.15 3.39
N CYS A 85 -3.06 -0.06 3.95
CA CYS A 85 -1.83 0.57 3.49
C CYS A 85 -0.85 -0.50 3.01
N LEU A 86 -0.27 -0.28 1.84
CA LEU A 86 0.65 -1.21 1.21
C LEU A 86 2.00 -1.21 1.94
N ILE A 87 2.49 -2.40 2.24
CA ILE A 87 3.82 -2.63 2.82
C ILE A 87 4.63 -3.59 1.94
N ARG A 88 5.95 -3.57 2.10
CA ARG A 88 6.84 -4.57 1.49
C ARG A 88 7.90 -5.04 2.47
N LYS A 89 8.25 -6.32 2.40
CA LYS A 89 9.34 -6.93 3.17
C LYS A 89 10.29 -7.68 2.27
N LEU A 90 11.56 -7.55 2.54
CA LEU A 90 12.61 -8.30 1.85
C LEU A 90 12.69 -9.73 2.41
N ASN A 91 12.65 -10.72 1.54
CA ASN A 91 12.89 -12.11 1.85
C ASN A 91 13.89 -12.68 0.83
N GLY A 92 15.10 -12.98 1.28
CA GLY A 92 16.24 -13.21 0.38
C GLY A 92 16.52 -11.96 -0.45
N ASP A 93 16.58 -12.11 -1.77
CA ASP A 93 16.80 -11.01 -2.73
C ASP A 93 15.49 -10.44 -3.31
N THR A 94 14.32 -10.86 -2.79
CA THR A 94 13.01 -10.51 -3.36
C THR A 94 12.17 -9.74 -2.36
N TYR A 95 11.60 -8.62 -2.80
CA TYR A 95 10.56 -7.92 -2.05
C TYR A 95 9.21 -8.60 -2.24
N TYR A 96 8.53 -8.81 -1.12
CA TYR A 96 7.14 -9.26 -1.10
C TYR A 96 6.25 -8.17 -0.53
N TYR A 97 5.08 -8.02 -1.14
CA TYR A 97 4.09 -7.00 -0.81
C TYR A 97 2.95 -7.61 0.00
N GLY A 98 2.44 -6.85 0.95
CA GLY A 98 1.31 -7.17 1.81
C GLY A 98 0.64 -5.89 2.28
N PHE A 99 -0.26 -5.99 3.26
CA PHE A 99 -1.03 -4.84 3.72
C PHE A 99 -1.18 -4.82 5.23
N ILE A 100 -1.14 -3.62 5.78
CA ILE A 100 -1.52 -3.34 7.17
C ILE A 100 -2.88 -2.66 7.21
N ASP A 101 -3.55 -2.78 8.37
CA ASP A 101 -4.73 -1.99 8.71
C ASP A 101 -4.37 -0.64 9.34
N GLU A 102 -5.39 0.14 9.70
CA GLU A 102 -5.25 1.45 10.35
C GLU A 102 -4.64 1.38 11.76
N LYS A 103 -4.50 0.20 12.34
CA LYS A 103 -3.78 -0.02 13.61
C LYS A 103 -2.32 -0.41 13.40
N GLY A 104 -1.86 -0.50 12.15
CA GLY A 104 -0.51 -0.94 11.79
C GLY A 104 -0.31 -2.46 11.85
N ILE A 105 -1.39 -3.24 11.99
CA ILE A 105 -1.36 -4.70 12.05
C ILE A 105 -1.32 -5.27 10.63
N GLU A 106 -0.45 -6.25 10.40
CA GLU A 106 -0.41 -6.98 9.13
C GLU A 106 -1.67 -7.84 8.98
N VAL A 107 -2.60 -7.39 8.16
CA VAL A 107 -3.84 -8.13 7.85
C VAL A 107 -3.69 -9.01 6.62
N ILE A 108 -2.80 -8.65 5.71
CA ILE A 108 -2.40 -9.47 4.58
C ILE A 108 -0.87 -9.56 4.60
N LYS A 109 -0.36 -10.75 4.94
CA LYS A 109 1.09 -10.97 5.04
C LYS A 109 1.78 -10.69 3.70
N PRO A 110 3.01 -10.15 3.72
CA PRO A 110 3.81 -9.99 2.51
C PRO A 110 4.05 -11.33 1.80
N GLN A 111 3.38 -11.52 0.68
CA GLN A 111 3.42 -12.74 -0.13
C GLN A 111 3.34 -12.49 -1.64
N PHE A 112 2.93 -11.31 -2.07
CA PHE A 112 2.79 -10.94 -3.47
C PHE A 112 4.09 -10.37 -4.02
N LEU A 113 4.43 -10.66 -5.27
CA LEU A 113 5.60 -10.08 -5.94
C LEU A 113 5.40 -8.60 -6.29
N ASN A 114 4.17 -8.17 -6.44
CA ASN A 114 3.73 -6.77 -6.54
C ASN A 114 2.26 -6.67 -6.18
N ALA A 115 1.82 -5.46 -5.81
CA ALA A 115 0.42 -5.17 -5.53
C ALA A 115 0.10 -3.71 -5.85
N THR A 116 -1.14 -3.43 -6.26
CA THR A 116 -1.68 -2.07 -6.29
C THR A 116 -2.20 -1.68 -4.91
N ASN A 117 -2.42 -0.39 -4.66
CA ASN A 117 -3.29 0.01 -3.57
C ASN A 117 -4.71 -0.53 -3.80
N PHE A 118 -5.48 -0.65 -2.72
CA PHE A 118 -6.91 -0.97 -2.80
C PHE A 118 -7.69 0.16 -3.49
N SER A 119 -8.74 -0.21 -4.19
CA SER A 119 -9.71 0.70 -4.79
C SER A 119 -11.08 0.02 -4.85
N ASN A 120 -12.08 0.62 -4.20
CA ASN A 120 -13.44 0.06 -4.08
C ASN A 120 -13.46 -1.36 -3.50
N GLY A 121 -12.63 -1.62 -2.50
CA GLY A 121 -12.55 -2.90 -1.80
C GLY A 121 -11.68 -3.97 -2.48
N TYR A 122 -10.97 -3.65 -3.57
CA TYR A 122 -10.17 -4.61 -4.33
C TYR A 122 -8.78 -4.09 -4.66
N ALA A 123 -7.81 -5.01 -4.76
CA ALA A 123 -6.47 -4.73 -5.26
C ALA A 123 -6.07 -5.75 -6.33
N ILE A 124 -5.15 -5.37 -7.22
CA ILE A 124 -4.52 -6.30 -8.17
C ILE A 124 -3.18 -6.69 -7.60
N VAL A 125 -2.90 -7.99 -7.58
CA VAL A 125 -1.65 -8.55 -7.06
C VAL A 125 -0.98 -9.46 -8.10
N VAL A 126 0.34 -9.62 -7.97
CA VAL A 126 1.12 -10.58 -8.76
C VAL A 126 1.57 -11.71 -7.86
N LEU A 127 1.23 -12.93 -8.23
CA LEU A 127 1.71 -14.15 -7.60
C LEU A 127 2.68 -14.89 -8.53
N SER A 128 3.59 -15.65 -7.92
CA SER A 128 4.41 -16.64 -8.63
C SER A 128 3.73 -17.99 -8.56
N SER A 129 3.62 -18.66 -9.68
CA SER A 129 3.17 -20.04 -9.77
C SER A 129 4.23 -20.93 -10.43
N LYS A 130 4.15 -22.25 -10.20
CA LYS A 130 5.07 -23.24 -10.76
C LYS A 130 4.26 -24.37 -11.37
N ASP A 131 4.53 -24.69 -12.63
CA ASP A 131 3.97 -25.84 -13.31
C ASP A 131 5.07 -26.85 -13.62
N SER A 132 4.77 -28.12 -13.39
CA SER A 132 5.60 -29.22 -13.91
C SER A 132 5.29 -29.40 -15.40
N ILE A 133 6.28 -29.16 -16.25
CA ILE A 133 6.16 -29.25 -17.72
C ILE A 133 6.78 -30.54 -18.27
N GLY A 134 7.35 -31.39 -17.40
CA GLY A 134 7.94 -32.67 -17.79
C GLY A 134 8.78 -33.26 -16.66
N PHE A 135 9.42 -34.39 -16.98
CA PHE A 135 10.30 -35.09 -16.06
C PHE A 135 11.64 -35.40 -16.74
N ASN A 136 12.75 -35.07 -16.10
CA ASN A 136 14.08 -35.41 -16.56
C ASN A 136 14.46 -36.79 -15.95
N TYR A 137 14.44 -37.82 -16.77
CA TYR A 137 14.74 -39.19 -16.32
C TYR A 137 16.21 -39.41 -15.95
N VAL A 138 17.13 -38.61 -16.50
CA VAL A 138 18.57 -38.69 -16.20
C VAL A 138 18.86 -38.08 -14.84
N LEU A 139 18.33 -36.89 -14.57
CA LEU A 139 18.50 -36.18 -13.30
C LEU A 139 17.46 -36.57 -12.25
N LYS A 140 16.50 -37.44 -12.61
CA LYS A 140 15.40 -37.90 -11.74
C LYS A 140 14.63 -36.77 -11.06
N ASN A 141 14.36 -35.67 -11.76
CA ASN A 141 13.65 -34.53 -11.24
C ASN A 141 12.58 -33.99 -12.21
N ALA A 142 11.60 -33.28 -11.69
CA ALA A 142 10.60 -32.59 -12.49
C ALA A 142 11.22 -31.38 -13.17
N ILE A 143 10.89 -31.17 -14.44
CA ILE A 143 11.17 -29.92 -15.17
C ILE A 143 10.04 -28.95 -14.82
N VAL A 144 10.37 -27.84 -14.14
CA VAL A 144 9.41 -26.83 -13.70
C VAL A 144 9.54 -25.55 -14.49
N SER A 145 8.43 -24.97 -14.86
CA SER A 145 8.35 -23.61 -15.39
C SER A 145 7.73 -22.69 -14.34
N ASN A 146 8.35 -21.52 -14.14
CA ASN A 146 7.84 -20.51 -13.21
C ASN A 146 7.07 -19.46 -14.03
N TYR A 147 5.96 -18.99 -13.46
CA TYR A 147 5.10 -17.98 -14.07
C TYR A 147 4.80 -16.88 -13.08
N MET A 148 4.52 -15.69 -13.60
CA MET A 148 3.89 -14.59 -12.87
C MET A 148 2.48 -14.40 -13.40
N GLU A 149 1.55 -14.27 -12.47
CA GLU A 149 0.11 -14.22 -12.74
C GLU A 149 -0.54 -13.09 -11.94
N GLU A 150 -1.48 -12.41 -12.56
CA GLU A 150 -2.23 -11.34 -11.91
C GLU A 150 -3.58 -11.84 -11.39
N TYR A 151 -3.93 -11.38 -10.20
CA TYR A 151 -5.19 -11.69 -9.52
C TYR A 151 -5.81 -10.44 -8.93
N VAL A 152 -7.12 -10.42 -8.81
CA VAL A 152 -7.85 -9.49 -7.95
C VAL A 152 -8.01 -10.14 -6.59
N ILE A 153 -7.73 -9.38 -5.54
CA ILE A 153 -7.99 -9.76 -4.15
C ILE A 153 -8.97 -8.79 -3.51
N ASP A 154 -9.68 -9.24 -2.49
CA ASP A 154 -10.48 -8.40 -1.60
C ASP A 154 -9.66 -7.89 -0.40
N THR A 155 -10.29 -7.10 0.48
CA THR A 155 -9.64 -6.51 1.67
C THR A 155 -9.23 -7.53 2.74
N ALA A 156 -9.71 -8.77 2.65
CA ALA A 156 -9.25 -9.89 3.48
C ALA A 156 -8.02 -10.58 2.89
N GLY A 157 -7.69 -10.29 1.61
CA GLY A 157 -6.60 -10.93 0.88
C GLY A 157 -7.01 -12.19 0.14
N GLU A 158 -8.32 -12.46 0.08
CA GLU A 158 -8.85 -13.61 -0.64
C GLU A 158 -8.83 -13.38 -2.16
N LEU A 159 -8.49 -14.42 -2.92
CA LEU A 159 -8.45 -14.38 -4.38
C LEU A 159 -9.88 -14.35 -4.94
N VAL A 160 -10.27 -13.21 -5.52
CA VAL A 160 -11.61 -13.00 -6.10
C VAL A 160 -11.66 -13.40 -7.57
N LYS A 161 -10.63 -13.03 -8.33
CA LYS A 161 -10.59 -13.24 -9.78
C LYS A 161 -9.17 -13.46 -10.27
N TYR A 162 -8.99 -14.53 -11.03
CA TYR A 162 -7.79 -14.71 -11.86
C TYR A 162 -7.90 -13.84 -13.12
N LEU A 163 -6.91 -12.99 -13.32
CA LEU A 163 -6.83 -12.16 -14.51
C LEU A 163 -5.98 -12.91 -15.54
N TYR A 164 -6.65 -13.49 -16.53
CA TYR A 164 -6.03 -14.30 -17.58
C TYR A 164 -5.19 -13.40 -18.53
N ASN A 165 -4.24 -12.71 -17.94
CA ASN A 165 -3.25 -11.96 -18.68
C ASN A 165 -2.01 -12.81 -18.90
N PRO A 166 -1.29 -12.66 -20.03
CA PRO A 166 -0.35 -13.68 -20.44
C PRO A 166 0.53 -14.06 -19.26
N ARG A 167 0.38 -15.32 -18.81
CA ARG A 167 1.30 -15.92 -17.86
C ARG A 167 2.70 -15.61 -18.36
N LYS A 168 3.44 -14.81 -17.63
CA LYS A 168 4.81 -14.49 -17.99
C LYS A 168 5.69 -15.61 -17.47
N ASN A 169 6.25 -16.39 -18.38
CA ASN A 169 7.29 -17.34 -18.03
C ASN A 169 8.51 -16.56 -17.51
N VAL A 170 8.98 -16.93 -16.34
CA VAL A 170 10.11 -16.28 -15.68
C VAL A 170 11.20 -17.29 -15.37
N PRO A 171 12.49 -16.93 -15.53
CA PRO A 171 13.58 -17.78 -15.10
C PRO A 171 13.46 -18.15 -13.60
N ALA A 172 13.92 -19.34 -13.23
CA ALA A 172 13.93 -19.78 -11.82
C ALA A 172 14.66 -18.82 -10.88
N ASN A 173 15.63 -18.07 -11.43
CA ASN A 173 16.45 -17.08 -10.71
C ASN A 173 16.02 -15.65 -11.09
N TYR A 174 14.72 -15.36 -11.15
CA TYR A 174 14.23 -14.02 -11.48
C TYR A 174 14.70 -13.01 -10.43
N LYS A 175 15.69 -12.21 -10.81
CA LYS A 175 16.27 -11.14 -9.98
C LYS A 175 15.93 -9.74 -10.53
N ASN A 176 15.07 -9.64 -11.55
CA ASN A 176 14.84 -8.43 -12.31
C ASN A 176 13.73 -7.54 -11.70
N GLY A 177 13.94 -7.07 -10.48
CA GLY A 177 13.10 -6.02 -9.91
C GLY A 177 11.64 -6.44 -9.63
N VAL A 178 10.79 -5.44 -9.39
CA VAL A 178 9.36 -5.64 -9.12
C VAL A 178 8.61 -5.88 -10.43
N PRO A 179 7.85 -6.97 -10.60
CA PRO A 179 7.09 -7.22 -11.82
C PRO A 179 6.02 -6.13 -12.02
N ILE A 180 5.83 -5.71 -13.27
CA ILE A 180 4.84 -4.69 -13.62
C ILE A 180 3.45 -5.33 -13.63
N ILE A 181 2.49 -4.70 -12.96
CA ILE A 181 1.06 -4.99 -13.08
C ILE A 181 0.56 -4.30 -14.35
N GLU A 182 0.03 -5.08 -15.30
CA GLU A 182 -0.46 -4.56 -16.58
C GLU A 182 -1.98 -4.33 -16.57
N SER A 183 -2.71 -5.09 -15.76
CA SER A 183 -4.16 -4.90 -15.58
C SER A 183 -4.46 -3.66 -14.73
N LYS A 184 -5.65 -3.09 -14.92
CA LYS A 184 -6.09 -1.91 -14.16
C LYS A 184 -7.60 -1.89 -13.93
N PHE A 185 -8.04 -1.43 -12.79
CA PHE A 185 -9.45 -1.12 -12.56
C PHE A 185 -9.87 0.08 -13.41
N ILE A 186 -11.05 -0.02 -14.01
CA ILE A 186 -11.69 1.06 -14.79
C ILE A 186 -12.99 1.54 -14.15
N ALA A 187 -13.60 0.71 -13.30
CA ALA A 187 -14.73 1.00 -12.44
C ALA A 187 -14.79 -0.03 -11.30
N PRO A 188 -15.65 0.15 -10.28
CA PRO A 188 -15.93 -0.90 -9.30
C PRO A 188 -16.31 -2.22 -9.99
N LYS A 189 -15.63 -3.31 -9.65
CA LYS A 189 -15.82 -4.65 -10.23
C LYS A 189 -15.62 -4.77 -11.75
N LEU A 190 -14.99 -3.78 -12.39
CA LEU A 190 -14.57 -3.83 -13.78
C LEU A 190 -13.05 -3.67 -13.88
N VAL A 191 -12.41 -4.62 -14.52
CA VAL A 191 -10.96 -4.64 -14.72
C VAL A 191 -10.63 -4.76 -16.20
N ALA A 192 -9.74 -3.90 -16.67
CA ALA A 192 -9.16 -4.02 -18.00
C ALA A 192 -7.89 -4.87 -17.90
N VAL A 193 -7.85 -5.94 -18.68
CA VAL A 193 -6.77 -6.92 -18.75
C VAL A 193 -6.11 -6.83 -20.11
N LYS A 194 -4.78 -6.79 -20.13
CA LYS A 194 -4.02 -6.70 -21.37
C LYS A 194 -3.75 -8.10 -21.93
N THR A 195 -4.12 -8.37 -23.16
CA THR A 195 -3.95 -9.65 -23.82
C THR A 195 -2.51 -9.86 -24.36
N LYS A 196 -2.18 -11.10 -24.75
CA LYS A 196 -0.94 -11.43 -25.44
C LYS A 196 -0.70 -10.60 -26.72
N THR A 197 -1.79 -10.20 -27.40
CA THR A 197 -1.75 -9.35 -28.59
C THR A 197 -1.65 -7.87 -28.29
N LYS A 198 -1.40 -7.51 -27.02
CA LYS A 198 -1.33 -6.14 -26.50
C LYS A 198 -2.64 -5.33 -26.62
N LYS A 199 -3.76 -6.00 -26.85
CA LYS A 199 -5.11 -5.42 -26.82
C LYS A 199 -5.70 -5.49 -25.40
N TRP A 200 -6.78 -4.77 -25.15
CA TRP A 200 -7.47 -4.77 -23.88
C TRP A 200 -8.76 -5.59 -23.97
N GLU A 201 -9.01 -6.35 -22.93
CA GLU A 201 -10.29 -6.99 -22.62
C GLU A 201 -10.84 -6.42 -21.32
N ILE A 202 -12.15 -6.31 -21.20
CA ILE A 202 -12.81 -5.83 -19.99
C ILE A 202 -13.53 -7.01 -19.36
N HIS A 203 -13.20 -7.27 -18.10
CA HIS A 203 -13.77 -8.34 -17.31
C HIS A 203 -14.56 -7.78 -16.13
N GLN A 204 -15.67 -8.41 -15.78
CA GLN A 204 -16.45 -8.18 -14.58
C GLN A 204 -16.20 -9.30 -13.59
N PHE A 205 -16.27 -9.01 -12.27
CA PHE A 205 -16.14 -9.97 -11.20
C PHE A 205 -16.99 -9.62 -9.98
#